data_784f8f3a591920301147470afc033e65
#
_entry.id   784f8f3a591920301147470afc033e65
#
_cell.length_a   1.000
_cell.length_b   1.000
_cell.length_c   1.000
_cell.angle_alpha   90.00
_cell.angle_beta   90.00
_cell.angle_gamma   90.00
#
_symmetry.space_group_name_H-M   'P 1'
#
loop_
_entity.id
_entity.type
_entity.pdbx_description
1 polymer ?
#
loop_
_entity_poly.entity_id
_entity_poly.type
_entity_poly.pdbx_seq_one_letter_code
_entity_poly.pdbx_strand_id
1 'polypeptide(L)'
;MLKVADVGPTDLVFVPGATGGVGVAAVQLSNVLGADAIGTSTSSRKLERLEELGCAHTVESADPDELTREVRAIGRPDAVVNHLGGEFTQAGLEVMERGGTMVICGRTAAPTSEFELAQFFLRHEEIIGSTMGTQPELATLVELLAEGAFDPPVGATYPLAETGAAFDDMIRRDAFGKLVVEPGA
;
A
#
# COMPACT_ATOMS: atom_id res chain seq x y z
N MET A 1 1.95 -1.99 9.93
CA MET A 1 2.77 -1.16 9.02
C MET A 1 2.73 0.30 9.42
N LEU A 2 1.61 1.02 9.28
CA LEU A 2 1.53 2.46 9.60
C LEU A 2 1.94 2.78 11.05
N LYS A 3 1.49 1.98 12.01
CA LYS A 3 1.91 2.11 13.42
C LYS A 3 3.42 1.88 13.64
N VAL A 4 4.05 0.99 12.85
CA VAL A 4 5.50 0.73 12.94
C VAL A 4 6.29 1.90 12.36
N ALA A 5 5.74 2.59 11.35
CA ALA A 5 6.30 3.80 10.77
C ALA A 5 5.94 5.08 11.55
N ASP A 6 5.22 4.94 12.67
CA ASP A 6 4.75 6.06 13.51
C ASP A 6 3.94 7.12 12.73
N VAL A 7 3.16 6.65 11.73
CA VAL A 7 2.33 7.53 10.91
C VAL A 7 1.26 8.23 11.75
N GLY A 8 1.17 9.54 11.61
CA GLY A 8 0.24 10.40 12.32
C GLY A 8 -0.38 11.49 11.45
N PRO A 9 -1.10 12.42 12.06
CA PRO A 9 -1.74 13.52 11.36
C PRO A 9 -0.72 14.39 10.60
N THR A 10 -1.10 14.78 9.38
CA THR A 10 -0.28 15.60 8.46
C THR A 10 0.87 14.87 7.75
N ASP A 11 1.11 13.60 8.06
CA ASP A 11 2.11 12.82 7.32
C ASP A 11 1.64 12.50 5.90
N LEU A 12 2.58 12.32 5.01
CA LEU A 12 2.36 11.85 3.65
C LEU A 12 2.86 10.41 3.52
N VAL A 13 1.99 9.49 3.11
CA VAL A 13 2.29 8.06 3.00
C VAL A 13 2.32 7.63 1.54
N PHE A 14 3.45 7.14 1.06
CA PHE A 14 3.54 6.57 -0.28
C PHE A 14 3.24 5.07 -0.28
N VAL A 15 2.31 4.66 -1.15
CA VAL A 15 1.83 3.28 -1.26
C VAL A 15 1.95 2.82 -2.72
N PRO A 16 3.10 2.28 -3.16
CA PRO A 16 3.24 1.70 -4.49
C PRO A 16 2.33 0.47 -4.66
N GLY A 17 1.60 0.38 -5.78
CA GLY A 17 0.66 -0.71 -6.05
C GLY A 17 -0.57 -0.69 -5.13
N ALA A 18 -1.13 0.49 -4.88
CA ALA A 18 -2.14 0.75 -3.86
C ALA A 18 -3.52 0.08 -4.07
N THR A 19 -3.77 -0.55 -5.20
CA THR A 19 -5.10 -1.08 -5.56
C THR A 19 -5.35 -2.55 -5.15
N GLY A 20 -4.35 -3.19 -4.56
CA GLY A 20 -4.48 -4.51 -3.93
C GLY A 20 -4.91 -4.43 -2.47
N GLY A 21 -5.17 -5.59 -1.85
CA GLY A 21 -5.69 -5.64 -0.47
C GLY A 21 -4.82 -4.93 0.58
N VAL A 22 -3.48 -5.00 0.47
CA VAL A 22 -2.56 -4.28 1.37
C VAL A 22 -2.61 -2.79 1.11
N GLY A 23 -2.56 -2.40 -0.17
CA GLY A 23 -2.50 -1.00 -0.55
C GLY A 23 -3.78 -0.24 -0.20
N VAL A 24 -4.94 -0.78 -0.54
CA VAL A 24 -6.23 -0.16 -0.18
C VAL A 24 -6.38 -0.01 1.34
N ALA A 25 -5.98 -1.03 2.10
CA ALA A 25 -6.00 -0.94 3.56
C ALA A 25 -5.03 0.14 4.08
N ALA A 26 -3.83 0.26 3.49
CA ALA A 26 -2.88 1.30 3.87
C ALA A 26 -3.44 2.71 3.61
N VAL A 27 -4.08 2.93 2.45
CA VAL A 27 -4.72 4.21 2.12
C VAL A 27 -5.82 4.56 3.12
N GLN A 28 -6.78 3.68 3.34
CA GLN A 28 -7.89 3.96 4.25
C GLN A 28 -7.42 4.18 5.70
N LEU A 29 -6.47 3.38 6.16
CA LEU A 29 -5.93 3.53 7.52
C LEU A 29 -5.04 4.78 7.66
N SER A 30 -4.39 5.26 6.59
CA SER A 30 -3.72 6.56 6.61
C SER A 30 -4.74 7.67 6.88
N ASN A 31 -5.89 7.65 6.21
CA ASN A 31 -6.98 8.61 6.44
C ASN A 31 -7.49 8.56 7.89
N VAL A 32 -7.65 7.36 8.46
CA VAL A 32 -8.06 7.20 9.88
C VAL A 32 -7.05 7.84 10.83
N LEU A 33 -5.76 7.82 10.46
CA LEU A 33 -4.69 8.44 11.25
C LEU A 33 -4.53 9.93 10.97
N GLY A 34 -5.28 10.50 10.01
CA GLY A 34 -5.19 11.90 9.61
C GLY A 34 -4.02 12.21 8.67
N ALA A 35 -3.45 11.18 8.04
CA ALA A 35 -2.38 11.28 7.07
C ALA A 35 -2.93 11.22 5.65
N ASP A 36 -2.27 11.92 4.72
CA ASP A 36 -2.55 11.84 3.29
C ASP A 36 -1.82 10.67 2.64
N ALA A 37 -2.43 10.05 1.63
CA ALA A 37 -1.81 8.94 0.90
C ALA A 37 -1.57 9.28 -0.56
N ILE A 38 -0.41 8.85 -1.10
CA ILE A 38 -0.12 8.77 -2.53
C ILE A 38 -0.21 7.31 -2.94
N GLY A 39 -1.22 6.96 -3.72
CA GLY A 39 -1.44 5.60 -4.21
C GLY A 39 -1.08 5.46 -5.69
N THR A 40 -0.49 4.33 -6.09
CA THR A 40 -0.15 4.07 -7.49
C THR A 40 -0.81 2.83 -8.05
N SER A 41 -1.07 2.85 -9.35
CA SER A 41 -1.60 1.71 -10.12
C SER A 41 -1.26 1.89 -11.60
N THR A 42 -1.39 0.82 -12.38
CA THR A 42 -1.33 0.83 -13.84
C THR A 42 -2.70 0.98 -14.49
N SER A 43 -3.73 1.32 -13.74
CA SER A 43 -5.12 1.39 -14.21
C SER A 43 -5.81 2.63 -13.64
N SER A 44 -6.09 3.60 -14.51
CA SER A 44 -6.85 4.81 -14.19
C SER A 44 -8.18 4.50 -13.49
N ARG A 45 -8.95 3.53 -14.01
CA ARG A 45 -10.22 3.09 -13.40
C ARG A 45 -10.06 2.62 -11.95
N LYS A 46 -8.92 1.98 -11.60
CA LYS A 46 -8.67 1.56 -10.22
C LYS A 46 -8.22 2.72 -9.35
N LEU A 47 -7.52 3.70 -9.94
CA LEU A 47 -7.15 4.92 -9.24
C LEU A 47 -8.37 5.77 -8.91
N GLU A 48 -9.34 5.92 -9.82
CA GLU A 48 -10.62 6.58 -9.54
C GLU A 48 -11.32 5.95 -8.31
N ARG A 49 -11.37 4.63 -8.25
CA ARG A 49 -11.92 3.93 -7.07
C ARG A 49 -11.10 4.13 -5.80
N LEU A 50 -9.79 4.29 -5.93
CA LEU A 50 -8.91 4.54 -4.79
C LEU A 50 -9.13 5.97 -4.24
N GLU A 51 -9.39 6.93 -5.12
CA GLU A 51 -9.77 8.31 -4.76
C GLU A 51 -11.13 8.34 -4.03
N GLU A 52 -12.12 7.55 -4.49
CA GLU A 52 -13.41 7.39 -3.80
C GLU A 52 -13.24 6.85 -2.36
N LEU A 53 -12.18 6.09 -2.09
CA LEU A 53 -11.81 5.60 -0.76
C LEU A 53 -10.93 6.58 0.04
N GLY A 54 -10.74 7.79 -0.48
CA GLY A 54 -10.04 8.88 0.20
C GLY A 54 -8.53 8.95 -0.06
N CYS A 55 -8.02 8.32 -1.14
CA CYS A 55 -6.63 8.54 -1.53
C CYS A 55 -6.45 10.00 -2.00
N ALA A 56 -5.61 10.75 -1.30
CA ALA A 56 -5.44 12.18 -1.57
C ALA A 56 -4.75 12.46 -2.92
N HIS A 57 -3.85 11.57 -3.33
CA HIS A 57 -3.10 11.69 -4.58
C HIS A 57 -2.96 10.34 -5.25
N THR A 58 -3.08 10.30 -6.58
CA THR A 58 -2.91 9.09 -7.37
C THR A 58 -1.89 9.29 -8.49
N VAL A 59 -1.12 8.24 -8.79
CA VAL A 59 -0.16 8.23 -9.92
C VAL A 59 -0.36 6.98 -10.75
N GLU A 60 -0.60 7.14 -12.04
CA GLU A 60 -0.75 6.02 -12.98
C GLU A 60 0.61 5.69 -13.61
N SER A 61 1.35 4.78 -13.02
CA SER A 61 2.57 4.22 -13.59
C SER A 61 2.98 2.91 -12.92
N ALA A 62 3.77 2.09 -13.62
CA ALA A 62 4.52 0.97 -13.06
C ALA A 62 6.03 1.15 -13.21
N ASP A 63 6.46 2.21 -13.87
CA ASP A 63 7.87 2.53 -14.06
C ASP A 63 8.42 3.24 -12.81
N PRO A 64 9.45 2.68 -12.13
CA PRO A 64 9.98 3.26 -10.89
C PRO A 64 10.55 4.68 -11.05
N ASP A 65 11.16 4.99 -12.20
CA ASP A 65 11.74 6.32 -12.46
C ASP A 65 10.63 7.36 -12.65
N GLU A 66 9.57 6.98 -13.37
CA GLU A 66 8.39 7.82 -13.55
C GLU A 66 7.68 8.04 -12.20
N LEU A 67 7.48 6.98 -11.42
CA LEU A 67 6.90 7.08 -10.08
C LEU A 67 7.70 8.02 -9.18
N THR A 68 9.03 7.90 -9.19
CA THR A 68 9.92 8.79 -8.43
C THR A 68 9.71 10.26 -8.81
N ARG A 69 9.60 10.56 -10.11
CA ARG A 69 9.39 11.93 -10.60
C ARG A 69 8.02 12.48 -10.18
N GLU A 70 6.96 11.71 -10.42
CA GLU A 70 5.58 12.14 -10.15
C GLU A 70 5.31 12.27 -8.65
N VAL A 71 5.77 11.33 -7.83
CA VAL A 71 5.62 11.39 -6.37
C VAL A 71 6.37 12.60 -5.81
N ARG A 72 7.59 12.90 -6.28
CA ARG A 72 8.33 14.11 -5.87
C ARG A 72 7.65 15.41 -6.25
N ALA A 73 6.88 15.42 -7.33
CA ALA A 73 6.10 16.61 -7.73
C ALA A 73 4.92 16.87 -6.79
N ILE A 74 4.38 15.84 -6.14
CA ILE A 74 3.33 15.94 -5.11
C ILE A 74 3.95 16.36 -3.78
N GLY A 75 4.98 15.65 -3.33
CA GLY A 75 5.66 15.89 -2.06
C GLY A 75 6.72 14.84 -1.74
N ARG A 76 7.29 14.93 -0.55
CA ARG A 76 8.19 13.92 -0.02
C ARG A 76 7.48 13.14 1.08
N PRO A 77 7.20 11.85 0.87
CA PRO A 77 6.52 11.02 1.86
C PRO A 77 7.35 10.83 3.14
N ASP A 78 6.70 10.94 4.29
CA ASP A 78 7.26 10.61 5.61
C ASP A 78 7.38 9.11 5.80
N ALA A 79 6.45 8.36 5.19
CA ALA A 79 6.44 6.91 5.24
C ALA A 79 6.19 6.27 3.87
N VAL A 80 6.77 5.09 3.66
CA VAL A 80 6.55 4.25 2.47
C VAL A 80 6.07 2.87 2.90
N VAL A 81 4.91 2.44 2.41
CA VAL A 81 4.39 1.08 2.60
C VAL A 81 4.75 0.22 1.40
N ASN A 82 5.89 -0.45 1.45
CA ASN A 82 6.41 -1.24 0.34
C ASN A 82 6.06 -2.73 0.49
N HIS A 83 5.13 -3.20 -0.32
CA HIS A 83 4.79 -4.62 -0.44
C HIS A 83 5.23 -5.23 -1.78
N LEU A 84 5.86 -4.44 -2.65
CA LEU A 84 6.33 -4.86 -3.96
C LEU A 84 7.76 -5.41 -3.92
N GLY A 85 8.68 -4.77 -3.20
CA GLY A 85 10.11 -5.09 -3.23
C GLY A 85 10.77 -4.67 -4.55
N GLY A 86 11.92 -5.27 -4.89
CA GLY A 86 12.64 -4.98 -6.12
C GLY A 86 13.03 -3.51 -6.26
N GLU A 87 12.91 -2.98 -7.46
CA GLU A 87 13.24 -1.58 -7.82
C GLU A 87 12.37 -0.55 -7.07
N PHE A 88 11.18 -0.94 -6.62
CA PHE A 88 10.31 -0.07 -5.80
C PHE A 88 10.92 0.26 -4.42
N THR A 89 11.91 -0.50 -3.97
CA THR A 89 12.64 -0.18 -2.74
C THR A 89 13.52 1.05 -2.94
N GLN A 90 14.31 1.08 -4.00
CA GLN A 90 15.14 2.24 -4.34
C GLN A 90 14.26 3.46 -4.65
N ALA A 91 13.22 3.29 -5.48
CA ALA A 91 12.29 4.37 -5.81
C ALA A 91 11.63 4.98 -4.56
N GLY A 92 11.21 4.13 -3.61
CA GLY A 92 10.63 4.56 -2.35
C GLY A 92 11.60 5.37 -1.48
N LEU A 93 12.86 4.92 -1.35
CA LEU A 93 13.91 5.67 -0.64
C LEU A 93 14.19 7.02 -1.30
N GLU A 94 14.22 7.06 -2.63
CA GLU A 94 14.50 8.31 -3.35
C GLU A 94 13.44 9.39 -3.15
N VAL A 95 12.16 9.01 -3.07
CA VAL A 95 11.07 9.98 -2.88
C VAL A 95 10.91 10.40 -1.43
N MET A 96 11.23 9.51 -0.49
CA MET A 96 10.97 9.65 0.94
C MET A 96 11.63 10.91 1.52
N GLU A 97 11.03 11.51 2.55
CA GLU A 97 11.60 12.63 3.28
C GLU A 97 12.82 12.18 4.11
N ARG A 98 13.66 13.11 4.46
CA ARG A 98 14.82 12.83 5.32
C ARG A 98 14.36 12.37 6.70
N GLY A 99 14.88 11.23 7.16
CA GLY A 99 14.45 10.61 8.42
C GLY A 99 13.16 9.82 8.30
N GLY A 100 12.61 9.69 7.09
CA GLY A 100 11.41 8.92 6.84
C GLY A 100 11.61 7.41 6.99
N THR A 101 10.50 6.69 7.09
CA THR A 101 10.48 5.25 7.36
C THR A 101 9.83 4.45 6.23
N MET A 102 10.57 3.50 5.67
CA MET A 102 10.00 2.49 4.75
C MET A 102 9.65 1.22 5.50
N VAL A 103 8.41 0.77 5.41
CA VAL A 103 7.98 -0.53 5.96
C VAL A 103 7.83 -1.53 4.84
N ILE A 104 8.64 -2.60 4.88
CA ILE A 104 8.59 -3.70 3.91
C ILE A 104 7.75 -4.84 4.48
N CYS A 105 6.67 -5.19 3.79
CA CYS A 105 5.75 -6.26 4.19
C CYS A 105 5.45 -7.28 3.09
N GLY A 106 6.15 -7.20 1.96
CA GLY A 106 5.94 -8.10 0.83
C GLY A 106 7.07 -8.04 -0.19
N ARG A 107 6.96 -8.91 -1.21
CA ARG A 107 7.94 -9.04 -2.30
C ARG A 107 7.24 -9.39 -3.63
N THR A 108 6.14 -8.74 -3.92
CA THR A 108 5.25 -9.12 -5.04
C THR A 108 5.88 -8.88 -6.41
N ALA A 109 6.75 -7.87 -6.55
CA ALA A 109 7.47 -7.59 -7.79
C ALA A 109 8.78 -8.39 -7.88
N ALA A 110 9.55 -8.46 -6.78
CA ALA A 110 10.82 -9.20 -6.77
C ALA A 110 11.19 -9.69 -5.36
N PRO A 111 11.91 -10.83 -5.23
CA PRO A 111 12.30 -11.40 -3.95
C PRO A 111 13.46 -10.68 -3.26
N THR A 112 14.21 -9.89 -3.99
CA THR A 112 15.39 -9.14 -3.53
C THR A 112 15.27 -7.68 -3.95
N SER A 113 15.92 -6.80 -3.21
CA SER A 113 16.00 -5.37 -3.51
C SER A 113 17.44 -4.90 -3.37
N GLU A 114 17.84 -3.97 -4.22
CA GLU A 114 19.11 -3.25 -4.13
C GLU A 114 18.82 -1.77 -3.92
N PHE A 115 19.65 -1.07 -3.15
CA PHE A 115 19.53 0.36 -2.92
C PHE A 115 20.88 0.98 -2.58
N GLU A 116 20.98 2.30 -2.77
CA GLU A 116 22.22 3.06 -2.55
C GLU A 116 22.45 3.35 -1.07
N LEU A 117 23.48 2.75 -0.49
CA LEU A 117 23.82 2.90 0.93
C LEU A 117 24.17 4.35 1.32
N ALA A 118 24.89 5.08 0.43
CA ALA A 118 25.27 6.45 0.72
C ALA A 118 24.05 7.36 0.91
N GLN A 119 23.07 7.27 0.04
CA GLN A 119 21.80 7.97 0.16
C GLN A 119 21.12 7.60 1.50
N PHE A 120 20.96 6.31 1.75
CA PHE A 120 20.25 5.78 2.90
C PHE A 120 20.80 6.33 4.23
N PHE A 121 22.12 6.20 4.50
CA PHE A 121 22.66 6.66 5.78
C PHE A 121 22.78 8.20 5.88
N LEU A 122 23.08 8.90 4.77
CA LEU A 122 23.18 10.37 4.78
C LEU A 122 21.84 11.06 5.01
N ARG A 123 20.74 10.41 4.65
CA ARG A 123 19.39 10.92 4.85
C ARG A 123 18.74 10.43 6.14
N HIS A 124 19.44 9.61 6.92
CA HIS A 124 18.93 9.01 8.17
C HIS A 124 17.60 8.24 7.97
N GLU A 125 17.47 7.58 6.83
CA GLU A 125 16.28 6.80 6.49
C GLU A 125 16.23 5.50 7.28
N GLU A 126 15.01 4.98 7.51
CA GLU A 126 14.80 3.70 8.18
C GLU A 126 14.11 2.71 7.23
N ILE A 127 14.52 1.43 7.31
CA ILE A 127 13.84 0.31 6.66
C ILE A 127 13.45 -0.69 7.74
N ILE A 128 12.15 -0.96 7.86
CA ILE A 128 11.60 -1.85 8.88
C ILE A 128 10.83 -2.99 8.23
N GLY A 129 11.14 -4.23 8.60
CA GLY A 129 10.34 -5.39 8.22
C GLY A 129 9.07 -5.50 9.05
N SER A 130 7.94 -5.79 8.40
CA SER A 130 6.66 -6.02 9.09
C SER A 130 5.97 -7.24 8.51
N THR A 131 5.51 -8.12 9.37
CA THR A 131 4.73 -9.29 8.97
C THR A 131 3.53 -9.47 9.89
N MET A 132 2.36 -9.70 9.29
CA MET A 132 1.12 -9.93 10.03
C MET A 132 0.75 -8.75 10.95
N GLY A 133 0.03 -9.04 12.01
CA GLY A 133 -0.36 -8.12 13.07
C GLY A 133 -0.52 -8.88 14.40
N THR A 134 -0.63 -8.14 15.49
CA THR A 134 -0.91 -8.69 16.82
C THR A 134 -2.41 -8.81 17.06
N GLN A 135 -2.82 -9.59 18.06
CA GLN A 135 -4.23 -9.70 18.46
C GLN A 135 -4.84 -8.34 18.89
N PRO A 136 -4.14 -7.48 19.65
CA PRO A 136 -4.64 -6.13 19.93
C PRO A 136 -4.84 -5.26 18.68
N GLU A 137 -3.94 -5.34 17.70
CA GLU A 137 -4.09 -4.61 16.43
C GLU A 137 -5.28 -5.11 15.62
N LEU A 138 -5.54 -6.42 15.61
CA LEU A 138 -6.73 -6.98 14.99
C LEU A 138 -8.00 -6.48 15.69
N ALA A 139 -8.02 -6.45 17.02
CA ALA A 139 -9.15 -5.93 17.77
C ALA A 139 -9.44 -4.46 17.41
N THR A 140 -8.41 -3.61 17.34
CA THR A 140 -8.55 -2.22 16.89
C THR A 140 -9.11 -2.13 15.46
N LEU A 141 -8.66 -2.96 14.54
CA LEU A 141 -9.19 -2.97 13.16
C LEU A 141 -10.67 -3.39 13.12
N VAL A 142 -11.09 -4.34 13.95
CA VAL A 142 -12.50 -4.76 14.06
C VAL A 142 -13.36 -3.63 14.64
N GLU A 143 -12.86 -2.87 15.61
CA GLU A 143 -13.53 -1.69 16.15
C GLU A 143 -13.70 -0.61 15.07
N LEU A 144 -12.64 -0.25 14.33
CA LEU A 144 -12.69 0.70 13.20
C LEU A 144 -13.68 0.26 12.10
N LEU A 145 -13.73 -1.04 11.81
CA LEU A 145 -14.68 -1.60 10.87
C LEU A 145 -16.12 -1.45 11.38
N ALA A 146 -16.37 -1.74 12.66
CA ALA A 146 -17.69 -1.62 13.28
C ALA A 146 -18.19 -0.17 13.35
N GLU A 147 -17.27 0.79 13.47
CA GLU A 147 -17.55 2.24 13.46
C GLU A 147 -17.71 2.80 12.03
N GLY A 148 -17.43 2.00 11.01
CA GLY A 148 -17.46 2.44 9.60
C GLY A 148 -16.29 3.35 9.20
N ALA A 149 -15.24 3.44 10.02
CA ALA A 149 -14.04 4.22 9.72
C ALA A 149 -13.07 3.51 8.74
N PHE A 150 -13.26 2.22 8.56
CA PHE A 150 -12.49 1.37 7.66
C PHE A 150 -13.42 0.36 6.99
N ASP A 151 -13.39 0.28 5.65
CA ASP A 151 -14.21 -0.65 4.87
C ASP A 151 -13.35 -1.31 3.78
N PRO A 152 -12.84 -2.54 4.03
CA PRO A 152 -12.01 -3.25 3.04
C PRO A 152 -12.85 -3.69 1.85
N PRO A 153 -12.60 -3.17 0.63
CA PRO A 153 -13.42 -3.48 -0.52
C PRO A 153 -13.27 -4.94 -0.97
N VAL A 154 -14.40 -5.60 -1.18
CA VAL A 154 -14.49 -6.89 -1.86
C VAL A 154 -14.64 -6.65 -3.35
N GLY A 155 -13.62 -7.04 -4.13
CA GLY A 155 -13.58 -6.86 -5.58
C GLY A 155 -14.47 -7.86 -6.32
N ALA A 156 -14.49 -9.11 -5.85
CA ALA A 156 -15.41 -10.16 -6.34
C ALA A 156 -15.55 -11.26 -5.30
N THR A 157 -16.67 -11.98 -5.36
CA THR A 157 -16.98 -13.15 -4.53
C THR A 157 -17.22 -14.36 -5.42
N TYR A 158 -16.70 -15.51 -5.03
CA TYR A 158 -16.79 -16.78 -5.77
C TYR A 158 -17.33 -17.89 -4.87
N PRO A 159 -18.16 -18.81 -5.36
CA PRO A 159 -18.46 -20.03 -4.64
C PRO A 159 -17.21 -20.92 -4.54
N LEU A 160 -17.14 -21.80 -3.54
CA LEU A 160 -16.00 -22.69 -3.32
C LEU A 160 -15.62 -23.49 -4.58
N ALA A 161 -16.60 -23.94 -5.36
CA ALA A 161 -16.36 -24.69 -6.59
C ALA A 161 -15.62 -23.88 -7.67
N GLU A 162 -15.64 -22.54 -7.60
CA GLU A 162 -15.01 -21.63 -8.55
C GLU A 162 -13.71 -21.00 -8.02
N THR A 163 -13.11 -21.58 -6.98
CA THR A 163 -11.84 -21.11 -6.42
C THR A 163 -10.74 -20.97 -7.50
N GLY A 164 -10.72 -21.85 -8.52
CA GLY A 164 -9.79 -21.76 -9.65
C GLY A 164 -9.96 -20.44 -10.42
N ALA A 165 -11.19 -20.01 -10.70
CA ALA A 165 -11.48 -18.77 -11.38
C ALA A 165 -11.04 -17.54 -10.54
N ALA A 166 -11.21 -17.60 -9.22
CA ALA A 166 -10.70 -16.57 -8.30
C ALA A 166 -9.17 -16.41 -8.38
N PHE A 167 -8.43 -17.52 -8.47
CA PHE A 167 -6.98 -17.49 -8.68
C PHE A 167 -6.59 -16.94 -10.06
N ASP A 168 -7.34 -17.29 -11.11
CA ASP A 168 -7.10 -16.76 -12.45
C ASP A 168 -7.29 -15.23 -12.48
N ASP A 169 -8.32 -14.71 -11.82
CA ASP A 169 -8.56 -13.27 -11.72
C ASP A 169 -7.47 -12.56 -10.88
N MET A 170 -6.99 -13.20 -9.83
CA MET A 170 -5.87 -12.70 -9.05
C MET A 170 -4.59 -12.60 -9.89
N ILE A 171 -4.31 -13.60 -10.73
CA ILE A 171 -3.14 -13.64 -11.62
C ILE A 171 -3.24 -12.55 -12.70
N ARG A 172 -4.43 -12.33 -13.26
CA ARG A 172 -4.68 -11.25 -14.23
C ARG A 172 -4.52 -9.85 -13.64
N ARG A 173 -4.51 -9.73 -12.31
CA ARG A 173 -4.39 -8.45 -11.59
C ARG A 173 -5.51 -7.45 -11.92
N ASP A 174 -6.69 -7.93 -12.33
CA ASP A 174 -7.84 -7.06 -12.66
C ASP A 174 -8.66 -6.68 -11.44
N ALA A 175 -8.54 -7.44 -10.36
CA ALA A 175 -9.26 -7.18 -9.12
C ALA A 175 -8.82 -5.87 -8.43
N PHE A 176 -9.77 -5.24 -7.74
CA PHE A 176 -9.55 -4.13 -6.83
C PHE A 176 -9.89 -4.60 -5.39
N GLY A 177 -8.99 -4.40 -4.45
CA GLY A 177 -9.18 -4.89 -3.08
C GLY A 177 -8.98 -6.40 -2.95
N LYS A 178 -9.94 -7.09 -2.35
CA LYS A 178 -9.88 -8.54 -2.04
C LYS A 178 -10.82 -9.36 -2.92
N LEU A 179 -10.38 -10.57 -3.28
CA LEU A 179 -11.23 -11.64 -3.80
C LEU A 179 -11.62 -12.54 -2.63
N VAL A 180 -12.90 -12.90 -2.55
CA VAL A 180 -13.47 -13.71 -1.47
C VAL A 180 -14.03 -15.00 -2.04
N VAL A 181 -13.80 -16.12 -1.36
CA VAL A 181 -14.42 -17.40 -1.65
C VAL A 181 -15.38 -17.74 -0.52
N GLU A 182 -16.64 -18.02 -0.85
CA GLU A 182 -17.69 -18.39 0.11
C GLU A 182 -17.86 -19.91 0.14
N PRO A 183 -17.46 -20.59 1.26
CA PRO A 183 -17.53 -22.04 1.33
C PRO A 183 -18.93 -22.64 1.41
N GLY A 184 -19.94 -21.82 1.69
CA GLY A 184 -21.33 -22.24 1.86
C GLY A 184 -22.28 -21.82 0.75
N ALA A 185 -21.77 -21.26 -0.35
CA ALA A 185 -22.55 -20.82 -1.50
C ALA A 185 -22.62 -21.91 -2.58
#